data_59afb2aeeb6d14504ed60709e2823545
#
_entry.id   59afb2aeeb6d14504ed60709e2823545
#
_cell.length_a   1.000
_cell.length_b   1.000
_cell.length_c   1.000
_cell.angle_alpha   90.00
_cell.angle_beta   90.00
_cell.angle_gamma   90.00
#
_symmetry.space_group_name_H-M   'P 1'
#
loop_
_entity.id
_entity.type
_entity.pdbx_description
1 polymer ?
#
loop_
_entity_poly.entity_id
_entity_poly.type
_entity_poly.pdbx_seq_one_letter_code
_entity_poly.pdbx_strand_id
1 'polypeptide(L)'
;MAVRKLLTWPDIRLLQKVQPVEKINEKIEKIWADLTDTMEAKLCIGLACNQVGIKFSLAVVDASTSRGQAVLMANPKILQVSKEMNEHTEASPNLPGVSAKIKRPRKITVRYLDKEGMIVRSDFEGLWATSVQHQIDHLNGVMYFDRLSALKRDILLRRAKKIK
;
A
#
# COMPACT_ATOMS: atom_id res chain seq x y z
N MET A 1 -17.69 8.50 5.78
CA MET A 1 -16.32 8.95 5.52
C MET A 1 -15.65 9.24 6.83
N ALA A 2 -14.62 8.48 7.15
CA ALA A 2 -13.98 8.56 8.45
C ALA A 2 -12.50 8.20 8.38
N VAL A 3 -11.71 8.87 9.23
CA VAL A 3 -10.30 8.50 9.42
C VAL A 3 -10.25 7.28 10.33
N ARG A 4 -9.64 6.20 9.83
CA ARG A 4 -9.52 4.94 10.55
C ARG A 4 -8.23 4.90 11.37
N LYS A 5 -8.28 4.13 12.46
CA LYS A 5 -7.09 3.89 13.28
C LYS A 5 -6.16 2.92 12.54
N LEU A 6 -4.89 3.30 12.46
CA LEU A 6 -3.85 2.44 11.88
C LEU A 6 -3.43 1.36 12.88
N LEU A 7 -3.18 0.16 12.37
CA LEU A 7 -2.54 -0.88 13.14
C LEU A 7 -1.08 -0.53 13.38
N THR A 8 -0.50 -1.06 14.43
CA THR A 8 0.93 -0.90 14.74
C THR A 8 1.63 -2.24 14.56
N TRP A 9 2.69 -2.25 13.76
CA TRP A 9 3.52 -3.46 13.59
C TRP A 9 4.08 -3.89 14.96
N PRO A 10 4.09 -5.17 15.34
CA PRO A 10 3.87 -6.36 14.53
C PRO A 10 2.46 -6.98 14.63
N ASP A 11 1.40 -6.20 14.61
CA ASP A 11 0.05 -6.74 14.63
C ASP A 11 -0.10 -7.80 13.53
N ILE A 12 -0.63 -8.96 13.90
CA ILE A 12 -0.71 -10.11 12.99
C ILE A 12 -1.54 -9.82 11.74
N ARG A 13 -2.50 -8.91 11.82
CA ARG A 13 -3.34 -8.54 10.67
C ARG A 13 -2.54 -7.86 9.55
N LEU A 14 -1.38 -7.26 9.87
CA LEU A 14 -0.46 -6.71 8.87
C LEU A 14 0.33 -7.81 8.15
N LEU A 15 0.42 -8.99 8.74
CA LEU A 15 1.25 -10.09 8.24
C LEU A 15 0.42 -11.16 7.51
N GLN A 16 -0.87 -10.91 7.35
CA GLN A 16 -1.80 -11.84 6.71
C GLN A 16 -2.24 -11.32 5.35
N LYS A 17 -2.36 -12.24 4.39
CA LYS A 17 -2.94 -11.93 3.09
C LYS A 17 -4.43 -11.66 3.25
N VAL A 18 -4.90 -10.63 2.56
CA VAL A 18 -6.33 -10.23 2.54
C VAL A 18 -7.15 -11.14 1.62
N GLN A 19 -8.47 -11.01 1.72
CA GLN A 19 -9.41 -11.75 0.90
C GLN A 19 -9.84 -10.94 -0.32
N PRO A 20 -10.09 -11.60 -1.48
CA PRO A 20 -10.61 -10.91 -2.66
C PRO A 20 -11.97 -10.28 -2.40
N VAL A 21 -12.24 -9.20 -3.11
CA VAL A 21 -13.54 -8.55 -3.18
C VAL A 21 -14.31 -9.18 -4.35
N GLU A 22 -15.54 -9.63 -4.13
CA GLU A 22 -16.34 -10.25 -5.18
C GLU A 22 -17.01 -9.22 -6.08
N LYS A 23 -17.55 -8.15 -5.48
CA LYS A 23 -18.19 -7.07 -6.21
C LYS A 23 -18.07 -5.75 -5.45
N ILE A 24 -18.18 -4.65 -6.20
CA ILE A 24 -18.18 -3.31 -5.62
C ILE A 24 -19.63 -2.96 -5.22
N ASN A 25 -19.83 -2.71 -3.94
CA ASN A 25 -21.12 -2.32 -3.36
C ASN A 25 -20.91 -1.12 -2.43
N GLU A 26 -21.98 -0.64 -1.80
CA GLU A 26 -21.92 0.51 -0.90
C GLU A 26 -20.93 0.33 0.25
N LYS A 27 -20.83 -0.89 0.78
CA LYS A 27 -19.87 -1.21 1.86
C LYS A 27 -18.43 -1.01 1.37
N ILE A 28 -18.11 -1.48 0.17
CA ILE A 28 -16.78 -1.34 -0.42
C ILE A 28 -16.48 0.12 -0.74
N GLU A 29 -17.44 0.84 -1.29
CA GLU A 29 -17.29 2.28 -1.58
C GLU A 29 -17.02 3.07 -0.30
N LYS A 30 -17.72 2.75 0.79
CA LYS A 30 -17.49 3.39 2.09
C LYS A 30 -16.08 3.09 2.62
N ILE A 31 -15.61 1.86 2.49
CA ILE A 31 -14.26 1.48 2.92
C ILE A 31 -13.22 2.29 2.12
N TRP A 32 -13.37 2.40 0.81
CA TRP A 32 -12.47 3.21 -0.02
C TRP A 32 -12.47 4.67 0.40
N ALA A 33 -13.65 5.24 0.69
CA ALA A 33 -13.76 6.61 1.17
C ALA A 33 -13.00 6.79 2.50
N ASP A 34 -13.16 5.85 3.42
CA ASP A 34 -12.45 5.87 4.71
C ASP A 34 -10.93 5.73 4.52
N LEU A 35 -10.50 4.85 3.59
CA LEU A 35 -9.07 4.70 3.26
C LEU A 35 -8.50 6.00 2.68
N THR A 36 -9.24 6.65 1.79
CA THR A 36 -8.80 7.92 1.18
C THR A 36 -8.68 9.01 2.25
N ASP A 37 -9.67 9.14 3.12
CA ASP A 37 -9.63 10.11 4.21
C ASP A 37 -8.46 9.83 5.17
N THR A 38 -8.22 8.57 5.48
CA THR A 38 -7.11 8.15 6.36
C THR A 38 -5.76 8.44 5.71
N MET A 39 -5.61 8.12 4.42
CA MET A 39 -4.40 8.40 3.64
C MET A 39 -4.08 9.90 3.67
N GLU A 40 -5.07 10.75 3.41
CA GLU A 40 -4.89 12.20 3.42
C GLU A 40 -4.56 12.73 4.81
N ALA A 41 -5.27 12.27 5.85
CA ALA A 41 -5.03 12.68 7.23
C ALA A 41 -3.64 12.28 7.73
N LYS A 42 -3.11 11.16 7.26
CA LYS A 42 -1.80 10.65 7.66
C LYS A 42 -0.67 11.11 6.73
N LEU A 43 -0.98 11.93 5.74
CA LEU A 43 -0.02 12.46 4.76
C LEU A 43 0.74 11.35 4.03
N CYS A 44 0.03 10.27 3.69
CA CYS A 44 0.57 9.14 2.95
C CYS A 44 0.24 9.25 1.47
N ILE A 45 0.98 8.53 0.63
CA ILE A 45 0.72 8.45 -0.81
C ILE A 45 0.01 7.16 -1.21
N GLY A 46 -0.32 6.32 -0.24
CA GLY A 46 -1.08 5.11 -0.46
C GLY A 46 -1.46 4.45 0.86
N LEU A 47 -2.51 3.65 0.82
CA LEU A 47 -2.98 2.89 1.97
C LEU A 47 -3.73 1.65 1.52
N ALA A 48 -3.43 0.51 2.15
CA ALA A 48 -4.10 -0.76 1.92
C ALA A 48 -5.03 -1.09 3.10
N CYS A 49 -6.08 -1.84 2.84
CA CYS A 49 -7.11 -2.17 3.82
C CYS A 49 -6.59 -2.80 5.11
N ASN A 50 -5.63 -3.72 5.00
CA ASN A 50 -5.13 -4.42 6.18
C ASN A 50 -4.31 -3.52 7.10
N GLN A 51 -3.84 -2.37 6.61
CA GLN A 51 -3.18 -1.39 7.46
C GLN A 51 -4.12 -0.77 8.51
N VAL A 52 -5.42 -0.84 8.27
CA VAL A 52 -6.47 -0.39 9.20
C VAL A 52 -7.31 -1.56 9.74
N GLY A 53 -6.84 -2.79 9.57
CA GLY A 53 -7.46 -3.98 10.13
C GLY A 53 -8.65 -4.54 9.34
N ILE A 54 -8.80 -4.15 8.08
CA ILE A 54 -9.86 -4.65 7.20
C ILE A 54 -9.26 -5.70 6.26
N LYS A 55 -9.89 -6.86 6.13
CA LYS A 55 -9.36 -8.03 5.43
C LYS A 55 -9.71 -8.10 3.94
N PHE A 56 -10.13 -7.02 3.31
CA PHE A 56 -10.44 -7.01 1.89
C PHE A 56 -9.27 -6.53 1.04
N SER A 57 -9.19 -7.04 -0.19
CA SER A 57 -8.16 -6.64 -1.14
C SER A 57 -8.52 -5.29 -1.79
N LEU A 58 -8.39 -4.23 -1.01
CA LEU A 58 -8.66 -2.86 -1.40
C LEU A 58 -7.46 -1.98 -1.06
N ALA A 59 -7.12 -1.09 -1.98
CA ALA A 59 -6.06 -0.11 -1.77
C ALA A 59 -6.42 1.21 -2.45
N VAL A 60 -5.80 2.27 -1.97
CA VAL A 60 -5.85 3.60 -2.57
C VAL A 60 -4.42 4.11 -2.72
N VAL A 61 -4.13 4.75 -3.86
CA VAL A 61 -2.83 5.36 -4.12
C VAL A 61 -3.03 6.74 -4.73
N ASP A 62 -2.32 7.72 -4.20
CA ASP A 62 -2.21 9.05 -4.78
C ASP A 62 -0.77 9.54 -4.61
N ALA A 63 0.03 9.34 -5.64
CA ALA A 63 1.43 9.79 -5.69
C ALA A 63 1.56 11.09 -6.49
N SER A 64 0.45 11.77 -6.79
CA SER A 64 0.48 13.05 -7.51
C SER A 64 1.00 14.17 -6.61
N THR A 65 1.66 15.16 -7.23
CA THR A 65 2.11 16.36 -6.51
C THR A 65 0.94 17.26 -6.14
N SER A 66 -0.10 17.29 -6.97
CA SER A 66 -1.29 18.12 -6.77
C SER A 66 -2.28 17.56 -5.75
N ARG A 67 -2.18 16.27 -5.41
CA ARG A 67 -3.15 15.55 -4.62
C ARG A 67 -4.55 15.55 -5.27
N GLY A 68 -5.50 14.81 -4.67
CA GLY A 68 -6.84 14.72 -5.24
C GLY A 68 -6.96 13.86 -6.49
N GLN A 69 -5.97 13.01 -6.77
CA GLN A 69 -5.93 12.12 -7.94
C GLN A 69 -5.88 10.65 -7.54
N ALA A 70 -6.50 10.32 -6.42
CA ALA A 70 -6.46 8.97 -5.87
C ALA A 70 -6.98 7.92 -6.86
N VAL A 71 -6.23 6.84 -7.02
CA VAL A 71 -6.63 5.65 -7.77
C VAL A 71 -7.12 4.61 -6.77
N LEU A 72 -8.37 4.20 -6.92
CA LEU A 72 -9.00 3.18 -6.08
C LEU A 72 -8.88 1.82 -6.76
N MET A 73 -8.37 0.83 -6.04
CA MET A 73 -8.14 -0.51 -6.59
C MET A 73 -8.78 -1.58 -5.71
N ALA A 74 -9.49 -2.51 -6.35
CA ALA A 74 -9.91 -3.76 -5.74
C ALA A 74 -9.22 -4.92 -6.45
N ASN A 75 -8.75 -5.90 -5.69
CA ASN A 75 -8.05 -7.08 -6.20
C ASN A 75 -6.89 -6.75 -7.15
N PRO A 76 -6.00 -5.82 -6.80
CA PRO A 76 -4.90 -5.46 -7.70
C PRO A 76 -3.94 -6.64 -7.88
N LYS A 77 -3.52 -6.84 -9.12
CA LYS A 77 -2.57 -7.88 -9.49
C LYS A 77 -1.55 -7.33 -10.48
N ILE A 78 -0.27 -7.48 -10.18
CA ILE A 78 0.81 -7.10 -11.08
C ILE A 78 0.88 -8.12 -12.22
N LEU A 79 0.78 -7.63 -13.46
CA LEU A 79 0.86 -8.46 -14.66
C LEU A 79 2.25 -8.44 -15.28
N GLN A 80 2.91 -7.28 -15.26
CA GLN A 80 4.23 -7.09 -15.86
C GLN A 80 5.05 -6.13 -15.02
N VAL A 81 6.36 -6.33 -15.02
CA VAL A 81 7.33 -5.42 -14.39
C VAL A 81 8.45 -5.12 -15.37
N SER A 82 9.03 -3.92 -15.30
CA SER A 82 10.18 -3.56 -16.10
C SER A 82 11.48 -4.18 -15.56
N LYS A 83 12.49 -4.29 -16.43
CA LYS A 83 13.85 -4.67 -16.00
C LYS A 83 14.52 -3.51 -15.27
N GLU A 84 14.24 -2.26 -15.69
CA GLU A 84 14.76 -1.07 -15.02
C GLU A 84 14.19 -0.99 -13.60
N MET A 85 15.05 -0.60 -12.66
CA MET A 85 14.72 -0.46 -11.26
C MET A 85 14.80 1.00 -10.84
N ASN A 86 13.99 1.38 -9.89
CA ASN A 86 14.09 2.64 -9.15
C ASN A 86 14.41 2.35 -7.70
N GLU A 87 15.01 3.32 -7.05
CA GLU A 87 15.22 3.28 -5.61
C GLU A 87 14.56 4.50 -4.99
N HIS A 88 13.61 4.25 -4.11
CA HIS A 88 12.93 5.30 -3.34
C HIS A 88 13.04 4.99 -1.85
N THR A 89 13.05 6.04 -1.04
CA THR A 89 12.91 5.89 0.40
C THR A 89 11.46 5.56 0.72
N GLU A 90 11.24 4.42 1.38
CA GLU A 90 9.91 3.96 1.78
C GLU A 90 9.77 3.95 3.30
N ALA A 91 8.55 4.19 3.74
CA ALA A 91 8.17 4.15 5.14
C ALA A 91 6.72 3.66 5.22
N SER A 92 6.28 3.31 6.41
CA SER A 92 4.88 2.91 6.63
C SER A 92 4.36 3.57 7.90
N PRO A 93 3.13 4.11 7.88
CA PRO A 93 2.52 4.68 9.08
C PRO A 93 2.25 3.61 10.17
N ASN A 94 2.34 2.33 9.83
CA ASN A 94 2.21 1.22 10.78
C ASN A 94 3.50 0.97 11.58
N LEU A 95 4.61 1.57 11.17
CA LEU A 95 5.90 1.53 11.88
C LEU A 95 6.56 2.90 11.76
N PRO A 96 6.08 3.91 12.49
CA PRO A 96 6.57 5.28 12.34
C PRO A 96 8.00 5.46 12.84
N GLY A 97 8.67 6.50 12.31
CA GLY A 97 9.97 6.92 12.76
C GLY A 97 11.15 6.26 12.07
N VAL A 98 10.92 5.31 11.18
CA VAL A 98 11.97 4.64 10.41
C VAL A 98 11.61 4.60 8.94
N SER A 99 12.65 4.49 8.10
CA SER A 99 12.50 4.38 6.65
C SER A 99 13.70 3.64 6.07
N ALA A 100 13.60 3.21 4.82
CA ALA A 100 14.70 2.57 4.12
C ALA A 100 14.58 2.78 2.62
N LYS A 101 15.72 2.74 1.93
CA LYS A 101 15.74 2.74 0.48
C LYS A 101 15.43 1.35 -0.04
N ILE A 102 14.43 1.26 -0.89
CA ILE A 102 13.96 0.00 -1.48
C ILE A 102 14.05 0.10 -2.99
N LYS A 103 14.64 -0.92 -3.61
CA LYS A 103 14.67 -1.05 -5.07
C LYS A 103 13.44 -1.80 -5.54
N ARG A 104 12.76 -1.22 -6.51
CA ARG A 104 11.58 -1.83 -7.14
C ARG A 104 11.61 -1.61 -8.65
N PRO A 105 10.92 -2.47 -9.43
CA PRO A 105 10.72 -2.19 -10.85
C PRO A 105 10.18 -0.77 -11.07
N ARG A 106 10.77 -0.07 -12.03
CA ARG A 106 10.42 1.32 -12.34
C ARG A 106 9.03 1.45 -12.95
N LYS A 107 8.63 0.47 -13.77
CA LYS A 107 7.34 0.43 -14.45
C LYS A 107 6.65 -0.88 -14.15
N ILE A 108 5.35 -0.82 -13.95
CA ILE A 108 4.50 -2.00 -13.74
C ILE A 108 3.20 -1.85 -14.51
N THR A 109 2.61 -2.98 -14.87
CA THR A 109 1.24 -3.06 -15.38
C THR A 109 0.42 -3.82 -14.35
N VAL A 110 -0.71 -3.24 -13.94
CA VAL A 110 -1.58 -3.79 -12.89
C VAL A 110 -2.99 -3.95 -13.43
N ARG A 111 -3.61 -5.08 -13.13
CA ARG A 111 -5.04 -5.31 -13.35
C ARG A 111 -5.77 -5.19 -12.02
N TYR A 112 -6.87 -4.47 -12.02
CA TYR A 112 -7.70 -4.30 -10.81
C TYR A 112 -9.14 -3.99 -11.20
N LEU A 113 -10.05 -4.06 -10.23
CA LEU A 113 -11.41 -3.55 -10.38
C LEU A 113 -11.41 -2.09 -9.92
N ASP A 114 -12.00 -1.21 -10.73
CA ASP A 114 -12.19 0.19 -10.40
C ASP A 114 -13.45 0.40 -9.53
N LYS A 115 -13.77 1.65 -9.25
CA LYS A 115 -14.92 1.99 -8.40
C LYS A 115 -16.29 1.63 -9.00
N GLU A 116 -16.37 1.42 -10.33
CA GLU A 116 -17.56 0.95 -11.00
C GLU A 116 -17.61 -0.59 -11.10
N GLY A 117 -16.60 -1.28 -10.58
CA GLY A 117 -16.51 -2.73 -10.67
C GLY A 117 -16.01 -3.23 -12.01
N MET A 118 -15.49 -2.34 -12.87
CA MET A 118 -14.93 -2.70 -14.16
C MET A 118 -13.49 -3.17 -14.03
N ILE A 119 -13.11 -4.17 -14.82
CA ILE A 119 -11.72 -4.62 -14.89
C ILE A 119 -10.93 -3.58 -15.67
N VAL A 120 -9.91 -3.03 -15.02
CA VAL A 120 -9.02 -2.02 -15.58
C VAL A 120 -7.59 -2.56 -15.61
N ARG A 121 -6.88 -2.24 -16.67
CA ARG A 121 -5.46 -2.53 -16.81
C ARG A 121 -4.74 -1.20 -16.97
N SER A 122 -3.86 -0.88 -16.01
CA SER A 122 -3.16 0.41 -15.97
C SER A 122 -1.67 0.21 -15.83
N ASP A 123 -0.92 1.11 -16.47
CA ASP A 123 0.53 1.20 -16.32
C ASP A 123 0.86 2.29 -15.31
N PHE A 124 1.80 2.00 -14.43
CA PHE A 124 2.33 2.96 -13.46
C PHE A 124 3.85 3.03 -13.60
N GLU A 125 4.39 4.22 -13.37
CA GLU A 125 5.81 4.48 -13.49
C GLU A 125 6.30 5.35 -12.33
N GLY A 126 7.57 5.18 -11.96
CA GLY A 126 8.21 6.02 -10.96
C GLY A 126 7.60 5.85 -9.57
N LEU A 127 7.32 6.96 -8.90
CA LEU A 127 6.76 6.96 -7.54
C LEU A 127 5.38 6.30 -7.48
N TRP A 128 4.56 6.45 -8.52
CA TRP A 128 3.29 5.75 -8.64
C TRP A 128 3.49 4.23 -8.62
N ALA A 129 4.43 3.72 -9.42
CA ALA A 129 4.73 2.29 -9.46
C ALA A 129 5.25 1.79 -8.11
N THR A 130 6.11 2.57 -7.46
CA THR A 130 6.62 2.24 -6.12
C THR A 130 5.49 2.15 -5.10
N SER A 131 4.60 3.13 -5.07
CA SER A 131 3.49 3.14 -4.12
C SER A 131 2.49 2.01 -4.36
N VAL A 132 2.14 1.74 -5.62
CA VAL A 132 1.24 0.63 -5.97
C VAL A 132 1.83 -0.71 -5.51
N GLN A 133 3.12 -0.95 -5.78
CA GLN A 133 3.81 -2.18 -5.35
C GLN A 133 3.85 -2.30 -3.83
N HIS A 134 4.12 -1.20 -3.13
CA HIS A 134 4.12 -1.16 -1.66
C HIS A 134 2.74 -1.56 -1.10
N GLN A 135 1.65 -1.07 -1.69
CA GLN A 135 0.30 -1.41 -1.24
C GLN A 135 -0.07 -2.86 -1.57
N ILE A 136 0.31 -3.35 -2.74
CA ILE A 136 0.11 -4.77 -3.10
C ILE A 136 0.88 -5.68 -2.13
N ASP A 137 2.09 -5.28 -1.73
CA ASP A 137 2.84 -6.00 -0.69
C ASP A 137 2.03 -6.07 0.61
N HIS A 138 1.50 -4.95 1.09
CA HIS A 138 0.67 -4.94 2.29
C HIS A 138 -0.52 -5.91 2.17
N LEU A 139 -1.19 -5.92 1.03
CA LEU A 139 -2.31 -6.83 0.78
C LEU A 139 -1.91 -8.30 0.81
N ASN A 140 -0.63 -8.59 0.59
CA ASN A 140 -0.05 -9.93 0.69
C ASN A 140 0.60 -10.22 2.05
N GLY A 141 0.47 -9.31 3.01
CA GLY A 141 1.07 -9.46 4.33
C GLY A 141 2.57 -9.17 4.38
N VAL A 142 3.08 -8.39 3.42
CA VAL A 142 4.52 -8.07 3.29
C VAL A 142 4.74 -6.61 3.62
N MET A 143 5.69 -6.33 4.51
CA MET A 143 6.13 -4.97 4.82
C MET A 143 7.32 -4.60 3.92
N TYR A 144 7.49 -3.28 3.67
CA TYR A 144 8.60 -2.84 2.80
C TYR A 144 9.97 -3.32 3.29
N PHE A 145 10.19 -3.36 4.60
CA PHE A 145 11.47 -3.78 5.16
C PHE A 145 11.75 -5.28 4.99
N ASP A 146 10.73 -6.09 4.66
CA ASP A 146 10.92 -7.49 4.31
C ASP A 146 11.68 -7.66 2.98
N ARG A 147 11.79 -6.59 2.20
CA ARG A 147 12.58 -6.57 0.96
C ARG A 147 14.05 -6.22 1.17
N LEU A 148 14.43 -5.87 2.40
CA LEU A 148 15.82 -5.64 2.78
C LEU A 148 16.53 -6.97 3.05
N SER A 149 17.88 -6.92 3.07
CA SER A 149 18.66 -8.03 3.62
C SER A 149 18.31 -8.25 5.09
N ALA A 150 18.53 -9.46 5.58
CA ALA A 150 18.25 -9.79 6.99
C ALA A 150 18.95 -8.82 7.96
N LEU A 151 20.20 -8.45 7.66
CA LEU A 151 20.97 -7.51 8.49
C LEU A 151 20.35 -6.12 8.52
N LYS A 152 20.02 -5.57 7.34
CA LYS A 152 19.43 -4.23 7.24
C LYS A 152 18.03 -4.19 7.88
N ARG A 153 17.25 -5.24 7.71
CA ARG A 153 15.94 -5.39 8.34
C ARG A 153 16.07 -5.36 9.86
N ASP A 154 16.98 -6.13 10.41
CA ASP A 154 17.23 -6.18 11.87
C ASP A 154 17.61 -4.80 12.42
N ILE A 155 18.50 -4.10 11.73
CA ILE A 155 18.93 -2.77 12.13
C ILE A 155 17.74 -1.80 12.17
N LEU A 156 16.92 -1.82 11.13
CA LEU A 156 15.73 -0.97 11.04
C LEU A 156 14.74 -1.26 12.17
N LEU A 157 14.46 -2.53 12.44
CA LEU A 157 13.50 -2.92 13.48
C LEU A 157 14.02 -2.58 14.89
N ARG A 158 15.32 -2.67 15.13
CA ARG A 158 15.92 -2.23 16.39
C ARG A 158 15.79 -0.73 16.59
N ARG A 159 15.98 0.08 15.53
CA ARG A 159 15.76 1.53 15.59
C ARG A 159 14.32 1.85 15.92
N ALA A 160 13.37 1.16 15.30
CA ALA A 160 11.94 1.36 15.56
C ALA A 160 11.59 1.14 17.04
N LYS A 161 12.17 0.12 17.66
CA LYS A 161 11.96 -0.15 19.10
C LYS A 161 12.45 0.97 20.02
N LYS A 162 13.53 1.66 19.64
CA LYS A 162 14.11 2.74 20.46
C LYS A 162 13.31 4.03 20.43
N ILE A 163 12.41 4.18 19.46
CA ILE A 163 11.61 5.41 19.27
C ILE A 163 10.36 5.41 20.16
N LYS A 164 9.98 4.30 20.73
CA LYS A 164 8.82 4.19 21.62
C LYS A 164 9.08 4.82 22.99
#